data_02a346b7c6ceed06bfcd221ad0054d61
#
_entry.id   02a346b7c6ceed06bfcd221ad0054d61
#
_cell.length_a   1.000
_cell.length_b   1.000
_cell.length_c   1.000
_cell.angle_alpha   90.00
_cell.angle_beta   90.00
_cell.angle_gamma   90.00
#
_symmetry.space_group_name_H-M   'P 1'
#
loop_
_entity.id
_entity.type
_entity.pdbx_description
1 polymer ?
#
loop_
_entity_poly.entity_id
_entity_poly.type
_entity_poly.pdbx_seq_one_letter_code
_entity_poly.pdbx_strand_id
1 'polypeptide(L)'
;VYKRQGITRTELVETFTPEIEEFGRVNKLSAEETVDKMARQYDGYHFHPKGDGVFNPFSVLNAFSKRELGDYWFQTGTPTFLVEMLRKSEYDLRILLDGIEAPASMFSEYRVEANNPIPLIYQSGYLTIKDYDKEFGNYLLLFPNDEVRYGFINFLVPFYTSMTNSDQGFYIGKFVQELRAGDYNAFLTRLQAFFADFPYQLNAKTERHYQVVFYLVFKLMGQFTQAEVESATGRAD
;
A
#
# COMPACT_ATOMS: atom_id res chain seq x y z
N VAL A 1 28.20 3.01 13.65
CA VAL A 1 27.60 1.76 13.16
C VAL A 1 26.09 1.93 13.21
N TYR A 2 25.48 2.26 12.07
CA TYR A 2 24.03 2.26 11.98
C TYR A 2 23.58 0.80 12.12
N LYS A 3 22.84 0.47 13.18
CA LYS A 3 22.19 -0.83 13.29
C LYS A 3 21.16 -0.90 12.17
N ARG A 4 21.29 -1.86 11.25
CA ARG A 4 20.25 -2.18 10.27
C ARG A 4 18.97 -2.51 11.02
N GLN A 5 17.89 -1.83 10.68
CA GLN A 5 16.56 -2.04 11.32
C GLN A 5 15.69 -2.97 10.50
N GLY A 6 16.24 -3.85 9.66
CA GLY A 6 15.48 -4.73 8.79
C GLY A 6 16.27 -5.98 8.41
N ILE A 7 15.61 -6.94 7.79
CA ILE A 7 16.14 -8.19 7.29
C ILE A 7 16.40 -8.02 5.78
N THR A 8 17.59 -8.29 5.29
CA THR A 8 17.89 -8.32 3.85
C THR A 8 17.32 -9.61 3.23
N ARG A 9 17.15 -9.64 1.89
CA ARG A 9 16.70 -10.85 1.19
C ARG A 9 17.65 -12.02 1.42
N THR A 10 18.97 -11.79 1.43
CA THR A 10 19.97 -12.80 1.73
C THR A 10 19.83 -13.35 3.14
N GLU A 11 19.74 -12.45 4.14
CA GLU A 11 19.53 -12.86 5.54
C GLU A 11 18.21 -13.61 5.75
N LEU A 12 17.14 -13.24 5.02
CA LEU A 12 15.88 -13.96 5.07
C LEU A 12 16.04 -15.42 4.62
N VAL A 13 16.65 -15.61 3.45
CA VAL A 13 16.84 -16.95 2.89
C VAL A 13 17.80 -17.79 3.73
N GLU A 14 18.93 -17.22 4.17
CA GLU A 14 19.93 -17.95 4.95
C GLU A 14 19.45 -18.32 6.36
N THR A 15 18.64 -17.44 6.99
CA THR A 15 18.25 -17.63 8.40
C THR A 15 16.95 -18.39 8.54
N PHE A 16 15.98 -18.22 7.61
CA PHE A 16 14.61 -18.71 7.74
C PHE A 16 14.25 -19.79 6.70
N THR A 17 15.24 -20.55 6.21
CA THR A 17 14.98 -21.66 5.26
C THR A 17 13.88 -22.62 5.73
N PRO A 18 13.89 -23.14 6.99
CA PRO A 18 12.82 -24.03 7.45
C PRO A 18 11.43 -23.38 7.44
N GLU A 19 11.35 -22.13 7.84
CA GLU A 19 10.08 -21.38 7.88
C GLU A 19 9.56 -21.09 6.47
N ILE A 20 10.46 -20.79 5.51
CA ILE A 20 10.13 -20.59 4.09
C ILE A 20 9.56 -21.88 3.50
N GLU A 21 10.20 -23.02 3.75
CA GLU A 21 9.74 -24.34 3.28
C GLU A 21 8.37 -24.72 3.88
N GLU A 22 8.20 -24.50 5.19
CA GLU A 22 6.93 -24.79 5.88
C GLU A 22 5.79 -23.86 5.40
N PHE A 23 6.07 -22.57 5.23
CA PHE A 23 5.13 -21.61 4.66
C PHE A 23 4.73 -22.03 3.23
N GLY A 24 5.71 -22.38 2.39
CA GLY A 24 5.50 -22.84 1.02
C GLY A 24 4.64 -24.12 1.01
N ARG A 25 4.93 -25.09 1.85
CA ARG A 25 4.17 -26.34 1.97
C ARG A 25 2.69 -26.08 2.30
N VAL A 26 2.40 -25.20 3.26
CA VAL A 26 1.03 -24.87 3.66
C VAL A 26 0.28 -24.15 2.56
N ASN A 27 0.95 -23.23 1.86
CA ASN A 27 0.34 -22.36 0.85
C ASN A 27 0.46 -22.90 -0.59
N LYS A 28 1.03 -24.10 -0.77
CA LYS A 28 1.28 -24.74 -2.09
C LYS A 28 2.15 -23.90 -3.00
N LEU A 29 3.22 -23.33 -2.44
CA LEU A 29 4.21 -22.50 -3.12
C LEU A 29 5.58 -23.19 -3.05
N SER A 30 6.41 -22.95 -4.04
CA SER A 30 7.84 -23.24 -3.94
C SER A 30 8.53 -22.30 -2.95
N ALA A 31 9.76 -22.60 -2.58
CA ALA A 31 10.56 -21.72 -1.71
C ALA A 31 10.81 -20.35 -2.40
N GLU A 32 11.07 -20.33 -3.70
CA GLU A 32 11.28 -19.12 -4.49
C GLU A 32 10.00 -18.27 -4.53
N GLU A 33 8.86 -18.87 -4.88
CA GLU A 33 7.56 -18.17 -4.88
C GLU A 33 7.19 -17.63 -3.49
N THR A 34 7.57 -18.35 -2.42
CA THR A 34 7.36 -17.89 -1.04
C THR A 34 8.16 -16.63 -0.76
N VAL A 35 9.46 -16.64 -1.10
CA VAL A 35 10.34 -15.48 -0.91
C VAL A 35 9.88 -14.29 -1.74
N ASP A 36 9.46 -14.51 -2.98
CA ASP A 36 8.97 -13.43 -3.86
C ASP A 36 7.66 -12.83 -3.36
N LYS A 37 6.72 -13.65 -2.91
CA LYS A 37 5.48 -13.15 -2.28
C LYS A 37 5.75 -12.38 -0.98
N MET A 38 6.67 -12.87 -0.16
CA MET A 38 7.08 -12.17 1.05
C MET A 38 7.80 -10.85 0.72
N ALA A 39 8.65 -10.84 -0.32
CA ALA A 39 9.33 -9.62 -0.75
C ALA A 39 8.33 -8.56 -1.21
N ARG A 40 7.37 -8.93 -2.03
CA ARG A 40 6.31 -8.02 -2.47
C ARG A 40 5.50 -7.45 -1.32
N GLN A 41 5.20 -8.29 -0.32
CA GLN A 41 4.36 -7.90 0.81
C GLN A 41 5.10 -7.08 1.86
N TYR A 42 6.39 -7.37 2.14
CA TYR A 42 7.08 -6.88 3.35
C TYR A 42 8.45 -6.25 3.11
N ASP A 43 9.05 -6.39 1.91
CA ASP A 43 10.34 -5.79 1.57
C ASP A 43 10.18 -4.34 1.09
N GLY A 44 11.30 -3.70 0.81
CA GLY A 44 11.35 -2.45 0.08
C GLY A 44 11.51 -1.20 0.93
N TYR A 45 11.78 -1.33 2.23
CA TYR A 45 12.24 -0.20 3.03
C TYR A 45 13.68 0.16 2.66
N HIS A 46 13.89 1.39 2.19
CA HIS A 46 15.22 1.93 1.86
C HIS A 46 15.54 3.11 2.76
N PHE A 47 16.72 3.06 3.37
CA PHE A 47 17.25 4.16 4.19
C PHE A 47 18.25 5.02 3.43
N HIS A 48 18.58 4.63 2.21
CA HIS A 48 19.48 5.36 1.31
C HIS A 48 19.13 4.99 -0.14
N PRO A 49 19.20 5.93 -1.12
CA PRO A 49 18.81 5.69 -2.51
C PRO A 49 19.57 4.54 -3.21
N LYS A 50 20.81 4.27 -2.73
CA LYS A 50 21.68 3.20 -3.27
C LYS A 50 21.73 1.97 -2.35
N GLY A 51 20.97 1.95 -1.27
CA GLY A 51 20.94 0.83 -0.36
C GLY A 51 19.99 -0.25 -0.84
N ASP A 52 20.25 -1.50 -0.45
CA ASP A 52 19.31 -2.60 -0.65
C ASP A 52 18.03 -2.35 0.16
N GLY A 53 16.91 -2.80 -0.37
CA GLY A 53 15.67 -2.89 0.38
C GLY A 53 15.79 -3.87 1.54
N VAL A 54 15.03 -3.62 2.59
CA VAL A 54 14.95 -4.53 3.74
C VAL A 54 13.50 -4.82 4.08
N PHE A 55 13.28 -6.06 4.51
CA PHE A 55 12.00 -6.53 5.02
C PHE A 55 11.69 -5.93 6.39
N ASN A 56 10.40 -5.73 6.66
CA ASN A 56 9.91 -5.46 8.00
C ASN A 56 9.99 -6.75 8.86
N PRO A 57 10.84 -6.82 9.87
CA PRO A 57 11.01 -8.05 10.66
C PRO A 57 9.75 -8.47 11.39
N PHE A 58 8.97 -7.51 11.90
CA PHE A 58 7.72 -7.78 12.60
C PHE A 58 6.71 -8.51 11.71
N SER A 59 6.52 -8.02 10.47
CA SER A 59 5.58 -8.62 9.53
C SER A 59 6.06 -10.00 9.05
N VAL A 60 7.35 -10.16 8.75
CA VAL A 60 7.94 -11.44 8.36
C VAL A 60 7.75 -12.51 9.43
N LEU A 61 8.08 -12.20 10.69
CA LEU A 61 7.97 -13.16 11.79
C LEU A 61 6.51 -13.56 12.06
N ASN A 62 5.57 -12.61 11.94
CA ASN A 62 4.14 -12.91 12.05
C ASN A 62 3.66 -13.78 10.89
N ALA A 63 4.09 -13.50 9.65
CA ALA A 63 3.72 -14.31 8.50
C ALA A 63 4.20 -15.76 8.64
N PHE A 64 5.43 -15.98 9.07
CA PHE A 64 5.93 -17.33 9.35
C PHE A 64 5.16 -18.02 10.48
N SER A 65 4.92 -17.30 11.58
CA SER A 65 4.19 -17.87 12.73
C SER A 65 2.77 -18.30 12.38
N LYS A 66 2.06 -17.47 11.59
CA LYS A 66 0.67 -17.72 11.17
C LYS A 66 0.55 -18.55 9.90
N ARG A 67 1.64 -18.70 9.15
CA ARG A 67 1.70 -19.35 7.83
C ARG A 67 0.77 -18.73 6.79
N GLU A 68 0.57 -17.41 6.89
CA GLU A 68 -0.25 -16.63 5.96
C GLU A 68 0.33 -15.23 5.78
N LEU A 69 0.05 -14.59 4.64
CA LEU A 69 0.35 -13.18 4.43
C LEU A 69 -0.77 -12.32 5.04
N GLY A 70 -0.40 -11.20 5.66
CA GLY A 70 -1.36 -10.28 6.27
C GLY A 70 -0.74 -8.90 6.51
N ASP A 71 -1.56 -7.93 6.89
CA ASP A 71 -1.14 -6.54 7.12
C ASP A 71 -0.74 -6.32 8.60
N TYR A 72 0.25 -7.08 9.06
CA TYR A 72 0.61 -7.19 10.48
C TYR A 72 1.11 -5.90 11.09
N TRP A 73 2.04 -5.23 10.41
CA TRP A 73 2.58 -3.96 10.89
C TRP A 73 1.51 -2.87 10.88
N PHE A 74 0.74 -2.82 9.80
CA PHE A 74 -0.30 -1.80 9.65
C PHE A 74 -1.37 -1.90 10.73
N GLN A 75 -1.69 -3.10 11.19
CA GLN A 75 -2.66 -3.34 12.27
C GLN A 75 -2.17 -2.90 13.65
N THR A 76 -0.88 -2.66 13.86
CA THR A 76 -0.34 -2.26 15.16
C THR A 76 -0.62 -0.81 15.55
N GLY A 77 -0.99 0.03 14.60
CA GLY A 77 -1.30 1.43 14.87
C GLY A 77 -2.17 2.05 13.78
N THR A 78 -3.28 2.62 14.18
CA THR A 78 -4.20 3.31 13.26
C THR A 78 -3.70 4.74 13.02
N PRO A 79 -3.41 5.13 11.77
CA PRO A 79 -2.93 6.47 11.46
C PRO A 79 -4.06 7.51 11.40
N THR A 80 -5.03 7.44 12.33
CA THR A 80 -6.24 8.30 12.32
C THR A 80 -5.88 9.77 12.20
N PHE A 81 -4.87 10.20 12.94
CA PHE A 81 -4.43 11.59 12.91
C PHE A 81 -3.82 11.99 11.54
N LEU A 82 -3.13 11.06 10.84
CA LEU A 82 -2.63 11.30 9.49
C LEU A 82 -3.76 11.52 8.50
N VAL A 83 -4.84 10.74 8.61
CA VAL A 83 -6.01 10.89 7.74
C VAL A 83 -6.74 12.20 8.00
N GLU A 84 -6.91 12.58 9.28
CA GLU A 84 -7.49 13.87 9.62
C GLU A 84 -6.66 15.03 9.08
N MET A 85 -5.34 14.92 9.13
CA MET A 85 -4.42 15.91 8.58
C MET A 85 -4.52 15.96 7.05
N LEU A 86 -4.54 14.82 6.35
CA LEU A 86 -4.72 14.75 4.89
C LEU A 86 -6.04 15.40 4.47
N ARG A 87 -7.13 15.18 5.20
CA ARG A 87 -8.42 15.80 4.93
C ARG A 87 -8.41 17.31 5.17
N LYS A 88 -7.79 17.76 6.27
CA LYS A 88 -7.70 19.19 6.63
C LYS A 88 -6.79 19.97 5.69
N SER A 89 -5.71 19.37 5.22
CA SER A 89 -4.77 20.00 4.28
C SER A 89 -5.27 19.99 2.82
N GLU A 90 -6.40 19.32 2.55
CA GLU A 90 -6.89 19.10 1.18
C GLU A 90 -5.80 18.50 0.26
N TYR A 91 -4.92 17.69 0.82
CA TYR A 91 -3.80 17.10 0.09
C TYR A 91 -4.31 16.18 -1.04
N ASP A 92 -3.65 16.25 -2.20
CA ASP A 92 -4.01 15.38 -3.32
C ASP A 92 -3.46 13.96 -3.10
N LEU A 93 -4.34 13.04 -2.70
CA LEU A 93 -3.99 11.64 -2.43
C LEU A 93 -3.41 10.92 -3.65
N ARG A 94 -3.70 11.37 -4.87
CA ARG A 94 -3.14 10.77 -6.08
C ARG A 94 -1.63 10.93 -6.11
N ILE A 95 -1.14 12.11 -5.74
CA ILE A 95 0.31 12.39 -5.64
C ILE A 95 0.95 11.46 -4.61
N LEU A 96 0.32 11.30 -3.44
CA LEU A 96 0.82 10.42 -2.38
C LEU A 96 0.94 8.96 -2.84
N LEU A 97 -0.04 8.48 -3.63
CA LEU A 97 -0.10 7.08 -4.05
C LEU A 97 0.73 6.77 -5.29
N ASP A 98 1.04 7.78 -6.11
CA ASP A 98 1.85 7.62 -7.35
C ASP A 98 3.33 7.92 -7.14
N GLY A 99 3.68 8.60 -6.05
CA GLY A 99 5.05 8.94 -5.69
C GLY A 99 5.26 10.44 -5.53
N ILE A 100 6.10 10.80 -4.58
CA ILE A 100 6.35 12.19 -4.18
C ILE A 100 7.81 12.52 -4.42
N GLU A 101 8.06 13.57 -5.16
CA GLU A 101 9.38 14.18 -5.22
C GLU A 101 9.55 15.17 -4.06
N ALA A 102 10.62 15.01 -3.30
CA ALA A 102 10.87 15.78 -2.10
C ALA A 102 12.34 16.21 -1.98
N PRO A 103 12.60 17.49 -1.66
CA PRO A 103 13.97 17.96 -1.42
C PRO A 103 14.54 17.40 -0.11
N ALA A 104 15.87 17.38 0.00
CA ALA A 104 16.56 16.89 1.19
C ALA A 104 16.18 17.64 2.49
N SER A 105 15.80 18.92 2.39
CA SER A 105 15.35 19.72 3.55
C SER A 105 14.15 19.13 4.26
N MET A 106 13.26 18.44 3.52
CA MET A 106 12.05 17.84 4.05
C MET A 106 12.33 16.81 5.15
N PHE A 107 13.45 16.07 5.07
CA PHE A 107 13.79 15.06 6.07
C PHE A 107 14.20 15.64 7.43
N SER A 108 14.59 16.90 7.47
CA SER A 108 14.97 17.63 8.70
C SER A 108 13.85 18.52 9.25
N GLU A 109 12.73 18.62 8.56
CA GLU A 109 11.58 19.39 9.01
C GLU A 109 10.79 18.63 10.08
N TYR A 110 11.02 18.99 11.36
CA TYR A 110 10.25 18.46 12.50
C TYR A 110 8.93 19.21 12.74
N ARG A 111 8.69 20.31 12.07
CA ARG A 111 7.44 21.05 12.22
C ARG A 111 6.41 20.50 11.26
N VAL A 112 5.35 19.96 11.81
CA VAL A 112 4.12 19.65 11.08
C VAL A 112 3.53 20.98 10.63
N GLU A 113 3.91 21.43 9.43
CA GLU A 113 3.18 22.51 8.79
C GLU A 113 1.78 21.97 8.45
N ALA A 114 0.75 22.70 8.83
CA ALA A 114 -0.65 22.28 8.66
C ALA A 114 -0.99 21.91 7.20
N ASN A 115 -0.17 22.30 6.25
CA ASN A 115 -0.40 22.13 4.82
C ASN A 115 0.49 21.06 4.14
N ASN A 116 1.51 20.51 4.83
CA ASN A 116 2.37 19.48 4.26
C ASN A 116 2.44 18.23 5.17
N PRO A 117 1.66 17.18 4.87
CA PRO A 117 1.64 15.96 5.67
C PRO A 117 2.85 15.03 5.40
N ILE A 118 3.60 15.25 4.33
CA ILE A 118 4.59 14.30 3.82
C ILE A 118 5.74 14.00 4.78
N PRO A 119 6.38 14.99 5.46
CA PRO A 119 7.43 14.71 6.42
C PRO A 119 6.98 13.73 7.50
N LEU A 120 5.76 13.90 7.99
CA LEU A 120 5.21 13.06 9.05
C LEU A 120 4.85 11.66 8.54
N ILE A 121 4.26 11.53 7.34
CA ILE A 121 3.96 10.24 6.70
C ILE A 121 5.26 9.46 6.48
N TYR A 122 6.34 10.13 6.04
CA TYR A 122 7.65 9.52 5.89
C TYR A 122 8.26 9.10 7.24
N GLN A 123 8.28 9.99 8.23
CA GLN A 123 8.84 9.71 9.57
C GLN A 123 8.07 8.61 10.30
N SER A 124 6.78 8.45 10.00
CA SER A 124 5.94 7.38 10.54
C SER A 124 6.13 6.04 9.82
N GLY A 125 7.01 5.95 8.81
CA GLY A 125 7.35 4.70 8.12
C GLY A 125 6.38 4.27 7.02
N TYR A 126 5.43 5.13 6.61
CA TYR A 126 4.53 4.84 5.49
C TYR A 126 5.18 5.07 4.14
N LEU A 127 6.18 5.95 4.06
CA LEU A 127 6.96 6.20 2.85
C LEU A 127 8.42 5.81 3.06
N THR A 128 9.09 5.49 1.96
CA THR A 128 10.51 5.18 1.92
C THR A 128 11.16 5.84 0.71
N ILE A 129 12.49 6.00 0.75
CA ILE A 129 13.26 6.53 -0.37
C ILE A 129 13.38 5.43 -1.43
N LYS A 130 12.90 5.69 -2.65
CA LYS A 130 13.05 4.76 -3.77
C LYS A 130 14.11 5.18 -4.77
N ASP A 131 14.29 6.50 -4.95
CA ASP A 131 15.27 7.03 -5.89
C ASP A 131 15.75 8.41 -5.47
N TYR A 132 16.78 8.91 -6.17
CA TYR A 132 17.32 10.25 -6.00
C TYR A 132 17.71 10.86 -7.34
N ASP A 133 17.04 11.92 -7.72
CA ASP A 133 17.40 12.73 -8.86
C ASP A 133 18.59 13.64 -8.52
N LYS A 134 19.72 13.39 -9.17
CA LYS A 134 20.95 14.15 -8.93
C LYS A 134 20.91 15.53 -9.60
N GLU A 135 20.13 15.70 -10.65
CA GLU A 135 20.04 16.95 -11.40
C GLU A 135 19.27 17.98 -10.60
N PHE A 136 18.12 17.57 -10.03
CA PHE A 136 17.25 18.47 -9.27
C PHE A 136 17.43 18.35 -7.75
N GLY A 137 18.18 17.38 -7.26
CA GLY A 137 18.43 17.17 -5.84
C GLY A 137 17.21 16.64 -5.07
N ASN A 138 16.26 16.01 -5.75
CA ASN A 138 15.03 15.50 -5.19
C ASN A 138 15.08 13.99 -4.94
N TYR A 139 14.47 13.57 -3.83
CA TYR A 139 14.24 12.16 -3.52
C TYR A 139 12.86 11.75 -3.99
N LEU A 140 12.75 10.57 -4.60
CA LEU A 140 11.47 9.95 -4.89
C LEU A 140 11.05 9.11 -3.67
N LEU A 141 9.90 9.43 -3.11
CA LEU A 141 9.29 8.73 -1.99
C LEU A 141 8.08 7.93 -2.48
N LEU A 142 8.03 6.64 -2.10
CA LEU A 142 6.91 5.75 -2.39
C LEU A 142 6.58 4.92 -1.14
N PHE A 143 5.44 4.24 -1.15
CA PHE A 143 5.17 3.18 -0.19
C PHE A 143 6.23 2.07 -0.33
N PRO A 144 6.72 1.51 0.79
CA PRO A 144 7.77 0.50 0.74
C PRO A 144 7.31 -0.78 0.02
N ASN A 145 6.09 -1.24 0.30
CA ASN A 145 5.57 -2.53 -0.11
C ASN A 145 4.04 -2.57 -0.14
N ASP A 146 3.49 -3.70 -0.51
CA ASP A 146 2.04 -3.90 -0.65
C ASP A 146 1.32 -3.86 0.72
N GLU A 147 1.90 -4.36 1.81
CA GLU A 147 1.32 -4.26 3.15
C GLU A 147 0.99 -2.81 3.51
N VAL A 148 1.98 -1.94 3.39
CA VAL A 148 1.83 -0.53 3.77
C VAL A 148 0.94 0.21 2.79
N ARG A 149 1.11 -0.03 1.49
CA ARG A 149 0.35 0.63 0.44
C ARG A 149 -1.14 0.32 0.54
N TYR A 150 -1.49 -0.95 0.52
CA TYR A 150 -2.90 -1.35 0.53
C TYR A 150 -3.53 -1.18 1.91
N GLY A 151 -2.78 -1.42 2.98
CA GLY A 151 -3.22 -1.09 4.34
C GLY A 151 -3.60 0.38 4.47
N PHE A 152 -2.76 1.29 3.95
CA PHE A 152 -3.03 2.73 3.98
C PHE A 152 -4.24 3.12 3.13
N ILE A 153 -4.37 2.57 1.89
CA ILE A 153 -5.53 2.82 1.03
C ILE A 153 -6.81 2.29 1.69
N ASN A 154 -6.79 1.06 2.20
CA ASN A 154 -7.91 0.45 2.91
C ASN A 154 -8.37 1.30 4.10
N PHE A 155 -7.40 1.86 4.83
CA PHE A 155 -7.69 2.74 5.96
C PHE A 155 -8.27 4.09 5.54
N LEU A 156 -7.87 4.63 4.37
CA LEU A 156 -8.39 5.90 3.85
C LEU A 156 -9.86 5.81 3.39
N VAL A 157 -10.25 4.70 2.79
CA VAL A 157 -11.56 4.56 2.12
C VAL A 157 -12.75 4.93 2.99
N PRO A 158 -12.88 4.48 4.25
CA PRO A 158 -14.02 4.87 5.11
C PRO A 158 -14.12 6.37 5.40
N PHE A 159 -13.02 7.11 5.29
CA PHE A 159 -13.03 8.56 5.50
C PHE A 159 -13.47 9.36 4.27
N TYR A 160 -13.40 8.75 3.10
CA TYR A 160 -13.79 9.36 1.82
C TYR A 160 -15.07 8.75 1.24
N THR A 161 -15.56 7.67 1.84
CA THR A 161 -16.77 6.96 1.40
C THR A 161 -17.70 6.71 2.59
N SER A 162 -18.89 6.21 2.32
CA SER A 162 -19.82 5.71 3.36
C SER A 162 -19.57 4.24 3.73
N MET A 163 -18.60 3.59 3.10
CA MET A 163 -18.32 2.18 3.33
C MET A 163 -17.75 1.96 4.73
N THR A 164 -18.25 0.93 5.41
CA THR A 164 -17.56 0.35 6.56
C THR A 164 -16.40 -0.53 6.09
N ASN A 165 -15.45 -0.82 6.97
CA ASN A 165 -14.36 -1.76 6.66
C ASN A 165 -14.88 -3.14 6.23
N SER A 166 -16.04 -3.56 6.74
CA SER A 166 -16.69 -4.83 6.38
C SER A 166 -17.26 -4.83 4.97
N ASP A 167 -17.82 -3.69 4.54
CA ASP A 167 -18.45 -3.57 3.22
C ASP A 167 -17.41 -3.45 2.11
N GLN A 168 -16.26 -2.85 2.43
CA GLN A 168 -15.21 -2.55 1.46
C GLN A 168 -14.71 -3.80 0.73
N GLY A 169 -14.38 -4.86 1.46
CA GLY A 169 -13.93 -6.13 0.88
C GLY A 169 -14.98 -6.73 -0.05
N PHE A 170 -16.26 -6.63 0.32
CA PHE A 170 -17.37 -7.10 -0.50
C PHE A 170 -17.49 -6.32 -1.82
N TYR A 171 -17.51 -4.99 -1.77
CA TYR A 171 -17.64 -4.16 -2.97
C TYR A 171 -16.47 -4.33 -3.92
N ILE A 172 -15.23 -4.25 -3.41
CA ILE A 172 -14.02 -4.41 -4.24
C ILE A 172 -13.96 -5.81 -4.85
N GLY A 173 -14.26 -6.85 -4.07
CA GLY A 173 -14.32 -8.23 -4.58
C GLY A 173 -15.35 -8.40 -5.68
N LYS A 174 -16.54 -7.78 -5.56
CA LYS A 174 -17.57 -7.84 -6.59
C LYS A 174 -17.17 -7.11 -7.87
N PHE A 175 -16.59 -5.91 -7.76
CA PHE A 175 -16.10 -5.17 -8.91
C PHE A 175 -15.06 -5.99 -9.71
N VAL A 176 -14.11 -6.62 -9.00
CA VAL A 176 -13.09 -7.46 -9.64
C VAL A 176 -13.72 -8.69 -10.31
N GLN A 177 -14.64 -9.40 -9.63
CA GLN A 177 -15.31 -10.59 -10.17
C GLN A 177 -16.11 -10.26 -11.44
N GLU A 178 -16.86 -9.16 -11.44
CA GLU A 178 -17.67 -8.73 -12.58
C GLU A 178 -16.81 -8.36 -13.78
N LEU A 179 -15.70 -7.64 -13.56
CA LEU A 179 -14.76 -7.33 -14.64
C LEU A 179 -14.06 -8.57 -15.19
N ARG A 180 -13.66 -9.52 -14.36
CA ARG A 180 -13.06 -10.80 -14.78
C ARG A 180 -14.03 -11.66 -15.58
N ALA A 181 -15.30 -11.62 -15.23
CA ALA A 181 -16.36 -12.31 -15.96
C ALA A 181 -16.74 -11.61 -17.28
N GLY A 182 -16.20 -10.40 -17.57
CA GLY A 182 -16.60 -9.59 -18.72
C GLY A 182 -18.00 -8.97 -18.58
N ASP A 183 -18.60 -9.01 -17.39
CA ASP A 183 -19.91 -8.43 -17.12
C ASP A 183 -19.79 -6.92 -16.77
N TYR A 184 -19.49 -6.16 -17.81
CA TYR A 184 -19.32 -4.71 -17.69
C TYR A 184 -20.63 -4.00 -17.29
N ASN A 185 -21.80 -4.57 -17.62
CA ASN A 185 -23.09 -3.98 -17.26
C ASN A 185 -23.33 -4.11 -15.74
N ALA A 186 -23.08 -5.30 -15.16
CA ALA A 186 -23.18 -5.48 -13.71
C ALA A 186 -22.17 -4.58 -12.97
N PHE A 187 -20.92 -4.52 -13.45
CA PHE A 187 -19.89 -3.64 -12.89
C PHE A 187 -20.33 -2.17 -12.88
N LEU A 188 -20.77 -1.64 -14.03
CA LEU A 188 -21.20 -0.23 -14.13
C LEU A 188 -22.44 0.07 -13.28
N THR A 189 -23.41 -0.85 -13.24
CA THR A 189 -24.60 -0.72 -12.42
C THR A 189 -24.24 -0.67 -10.92
N ARG A 190 -23.34 -1.55 -10.48
CA ARG A 190 -22.86 -1.56 -9.10
C ARG A 190 -22.04 -0.32 -8.76
N LEU A 191 -21.21 0.15 -9.69
CA LEU A 191 -20.43 1.37 -9.53
C LEU A 191 -21.33 2.60 -9.41
N GLN A 192 -22.42 2.68 -10.21
CA GLN A 192 -23.43 3.73 -10.09
C GLN A 192 -24.14 3.70 -8.74
N ALA A 193 -24.58 2.50 -8.28
CA ALA A 193 -25.19 2.32 -6.97
C ALA A 193 -24.23 2.74 -5.85
N PHE A 194 -22.98 2.32 -5.95
CA PHE A 194 -21.92 2.69 -5.01
C PHE A 194 -21.79 4.21 -4.87
N PHE A 195 -21.73 4.94 -5.99
CA PHE A 195 -21.66 6.41 -5.96
C PHE A 195 -22.98 7.10 -5.56
N ALA A 196 -24.12 6.45 -5.75
CA ALA A 196 -25.42 6.99 -5.35
C ALA A 196 -25.61 6.96 -3.82
N ASP A 197 -25.00 6.00 -3.13
CA ASP A 197 -25.08 5.81 -1.68
C ASP A 197 -24.18 6.79 -0.88
N PHE A 198 -23.50 7.73 -1.55
CA PHE A 198 -22.70 8.73 -0.84
C PHE A 198 -23.57 9.68 -0.03
N PRO A 199 -23.38 9.75 1.31
CA PRO A 199 -24.15 10.63 2.16
C PRO A 199 -24.00 12.10 1.75
N TYR A 200 -25.10 12.81 1.68
CA TYR A 200 -25.15 14.26 1.44
C TYR A 200 -24.30 15.08 2.45
N GLN A 201 -24.02 14.47 3.60
CA GLN A 201 -23.30 15.07 4.74
C GLN A 201 -21.77 15.06 4.61
N LEU A 202 -21.22 14.22 3.76
CA LEU A 202 -19.80 14.34 3.37
C LEU A 202 -19.71 15.53 2.40
N ASN A 203 -19.68 16.72 2.92
CA ASN A 203 -19.84 18.05 2.31
C ASN A 203 -18.94 18.38 1.10
N ALA A 204 -18.51 17.41 0.35
CA ALA A 204 -17.64 17.56 -0.78
C ALA A 204 -18.20 16.86 -2.03
N LYS A 205 -19.42 17.26 -2.46
CA LYS A 205 -19.90 16.98 -3.84
C LYS A 205 -19.07 17.75 -4.89
N THR A 206 -17.78 17.91 -4.64
CA THR A 206 -16.86 18.47 -5.61
C THR A 206 -16.43 17.34 -6.54
N GLU A 207 -16.19 17.66 -7.79
CA GLU A 207 -15.60 16.76 -8.77
C GLU A 207 -14.34 16.09 -8.21
N ARG A 208 -13.51 16.83 -7.47
CA ARG A 208 -12.30 16.34 -6.80
C ARG A 208 -12.57 15.19 -5.82
N HIS A 209 -13.65 15.25 -5.04
CA HIS A 209 -14.02 14.16 -4.12
C HIS A 209 -14.33 12.87 -4.87
N TYR A 210 -15.16 12.95 -5.93
CA TYR A 210 -15.46 11.79 -6.76
C TYR A 210 -14.20 11.22 -7.43
N GLN A 211 -13.31 12.07 -7.90
CA GLN A 211 -12.03 11.64 -8.48
C GLN A 211 -11.17 10.88 -7.46
N VAL A 212 -11.07 11.36 -6.22
CA VAL A 212 -10.31 10.70 -5.16
C VAL A 212 -10.91 9.33 -4.83
N VAL A 213 -12.23 9.26 -4.65
CA VAL A 213 -12.91 7.99 -4.34
C VAL A 213 -12.74 6.99 -5.47
N PHE A 214 -12.98 7.41 -6.71
CA PHE A 214 -12.77 6.59 -7.89
C PHE A 214 -11.34 6.05 -7.94
N TYR A 215 -10.37 6.92 -7.73
CA TYR A 215 -8.98 6.56 -7.71
C TYR A 215 -8.64 5.53 -6.62
N LEU A 216 -9.13 5.71 -5.38
CA LEU A 216 -8.93 4.77 -4.28
C LEU A 216 -9.53 3.39 -4.60
N VAL A 217 -10.76 3.34 -5.12
CA VAL A 217 -11.44 2.10 -5.50
C VAL A 217 -10.64 1.35 -6.56
N PHE A 218 -10.20 2.03 -7.62
CA PHE A 218 -9.42 1.39 -8.69
C PHE A 218 -8.03 0.95 -8.23
N LYS A 219 -7.37 1.71 -7.34
CA LYS A 219 -6.10 1.26 -6.75
C LYS A 219 -6.27 0.00 -5.89
N LEU A 220 -7.37 -0.13 -5.14
CA LEU A 220 -7.67 -1.35 -4.40
C LEU A 220 -8.01 -2.53 -5.33
N MET A 221 -8.75 -2.30 -6.40
CA MET A 221 -8.99 -3.33 -7.41
C MET A 221 -7.68 -3.82 -8.02
N GLY A 222 -6.69 -2.94 -8.20
CA GLY A 222 -5.35 -3.26 -8.70
C GLY A 222 -4.60 -4.30 -7.86
N GLN A 223 -4.87 -4.40 -6.55
CA GLN A 223 -4.32 -5.44 -5.69
C GLN A 223 -4.65 -6.86 -6.21
N PHE A 224 -5.86 -7.05 -6.70
CA PHE A 224 -6.34 -8.35 -7.18
C PHE A 224 -5.97 -8.61 -8.65
N THR A 225 -5.82 -7.58 -9.47
CA THR A 225 -5.46 -7.72 -10.88
C THR A 225 -3.98 -8.01 -11.08
N GLN A 226 -3.10 -7.45 -10.28
CA GLN A 226 -1.67 -7.71 -10.36
C GLN A 226 -1.30 -9.16 -9.99
N ALA A 227 -2.07 -9.82 -9.11
CA ALA A 227 -1.83 -11.21 -8.73
C ALA A 227 -2.11 -12.21 -9.86
N GLU A 228 -2.90 -11.86 -10.87
CA GLU A 228 -3.21 -12.76 -12.01
C GLU A 228 -2.24 -12.62 -13.18
N VAL A 229 -1.66 -11.45 -13.39
CA VAL A 229 -0.69 -11.24 -14.48
C VAL A 229 0.56 -12.09 -14.27
N GLU A 230 0.93 -12.36 -13.01
CA GLU A 230 2.07 -13.22 -12.69
C GLU A 230 1.77 -14.72 -12.73
N SER A 231 0.49 -15.13 -12.66
CA SER A 231 0.12 -16.56 -12.62
C SER A 231 -0.38 -17.15 -13.95
N ALA A 232 -0.74 -16.35 -14.94
CA ALA A 232 -1.48 -16.85 -16.10
C ALA A 232 -0.68 -16.92 -17.40
N THR A 233 0.38 -16.15 -17.58
CA THR A 233 1.24 -16.26 -18.81
C THR A 233 2.51 -15.45 -18.62
N GLY A 234 3.62 -15.99 -19.12
CA GLY A 234 4.80 -15.21 -19.31
C GLY A 234 4.48 -13.85 -19.96
N ARG A 235 5.05 -12.77 -19.38
CA ARG A 235 5.11 -11.39 -19.87
C ARG A 235 4.18 -11.09 -21.03
N ALA A 236 3.11 -10.38 -20.76
CA ALA A 236 2.54 -9.44 -21.71
C ALA A 236 3.20 -8.08 -21.44
N ASP A 237 3.90 -7.57 -22.43
CA ASP A 237 4.48 -6.23 -22.45
C ASP A 237 3.41 -5.15 -22.38
#